data_e7c5cc2ac0b1e1abcf5ffc22f81cb8b0
#
_entry.id   e7c5cc2ac0b1e1abcf5ffc22f81cb8b0
#
_cell.length_a   1.000
_cell.length_b   1.000
_cell.length_c   1.000
_cell.angle_alpha   90.00
_cell.angle_beta   90.00
_cell.angle_gamma   90.00
#
_symmetry.space_group_name_H-M   'P 1'
#
loop_
_entity.id
_entity.type
_entity.pdbx_description
1 polymer ?
#
loop_
_entity_poly.entity_id
_entity_poly.type
_entity_poly.pdbx_seq_one_letter_code
_entity_poly.pdbx_strand_id
1 'polypeptide(L)'
;MNLELLQKAIEEEKNVFSEVNNAAYSLEPVSEERLVEIAKDVNEQLGYELYDKLDRESLVADFSTTSKKLYKHTLEKSKFLNDRLEKALVEQSDDILLDVVKAHENFDSMETYELYTLAFEVNEKLGYRLFRDIYSYSLKRDFERVAKAVETYKKEGKITKFMK
;
A
#
# COMPACT_ATOMS: atom_id res chain seq x y z
N MET A 1 -11.54 -10.47 -17.82
CA MET A 1 -10.45 -10.38 -16.79
C MET A 1 -10.55 -11.56 -15.83
N ASN A 2 -9.42 -12.10 -15.46
CA ASN A 2 -9.37 -13.20 -14.48
C ASN A 2 -9.30 -12.64 -13.06
N LEU A 3 -10.39 -12.79 -12.29
CA LEU A 3 -10.50 -12.23 -10.94
C LEU A 3 -9.55 -12.90 -9.93
N GLU A 4 -9.23 -14.17 -10.11
CA GLU A 4 -8.28 -14.87 -9.24
C GLU A 4 -6.85 -14.31 -9.43
N LEU A 5 -6.47 -14.05 -10.68
CA LEU A 5 -5.19 -13.44 -11.00
C LEU A 5 -5.11 -11.99 -10.51
N LEU A 6 -6.22 -11.24 -10.58
CA LEU A 6 -6.29 -9.90 -10.03
C LEU A 6 -6.09 -9.92 -8.52
N GLN A 7 -6.79 -10.80 -7.82
CA GLN A 7 -6.65 -10.95 -6.37
C GLN A 7 -5.20 -11.30 -5.98
N LYS A 8 -4.59 -12.22 -6.72
CA LYS A 8 -3.18 -12.58 -6.54
C LYS A 8 -2.26 -11.36 -6.68
N ALA A 9 -2.42 -10.57 -7.74
CA ALA A 9 -1.60 -9.39 -7.97
C ALA A 9 -1.78 -8.34 -6.86
N ILE A 10 -3.01 -8.16 -6.36
CA ILE A 10 -3.32 -7.23 -5.29
C ILE A 10 -2.70 -7.71 -3.96
N GLU A 11 -2.83 -8.98 -3.63
CA GLU A 11 -2.26 -9.56 -2.40
C GLU A 11 -0.73 -9.55 -2.41
N GLU A 12 -0.12 -9.77 -3.56
CA GLU A 12 1.32 -9.65 -3.73
C GLU A 12 1.79 -8.19 -3.83
N GLU A 13 0.84 -7.25 -3.80
CA GLU A 13 1.08 -5.81 -3.87
C GLU A 13 1.96 -5.40 -5.07
N LYS A 14 1.64 -5.97 -6.24
CA LYS A 14 2.34 -5.62 -7.48
C LYS A 14 2.09 -4.16 -7.85
N ASN A 15 3.17 -3.41 -8.04
CA ASN A 15 3.10 -1.98 -8.38
C ASN A 15 3.01 -1.78 -9.90
N VAL A 16 1.92 -2.23 -10.50
CA VAL A 16 1.75 -2.20 -11.96
C VAL A 16 0.46 -1.50 -12.40
N PHE A 17 -0.36 -1.03 -11.45
CA PHE A 17 -1.71 -0.55 -11.73
C PHE A 17 -1.87 0.98 -11.78
N SER A 18 -0.77 1.73 -11.73
CA SER A 18 -0.82 3.20 -11.74
C SER A 18 -1.58 3.75 -12.96
N GLU A 19 -1.25 3.27 -14.16
CA GLU A 19 -1.90 3.71 -15.38
C GLU A 19 -3.36 3.24 -15.49
N VAL A 20 -3.66 2.05 -14.93
CA VAL A 20 -5.03 1.55 -14.84
C VAL A 20 -5.88 2.48 -13.96
N ASN A 21 -5.36 2.88 -12.81
CA ASN A 21 -6.05 3.83 -11.93
C ASN A 21 -6.24 5.18 -12.59
N ASN A 22 -5.22 5.70 -13.27
CA ASN A 22 -5.31 6.96 -13.98
C ASN A 22 -6.40 6.92 -15.07
N ALA A 23 -6.45 5.83 -15.84
CA ALA A 23 -7.47 5.65 -16.86
C ALA A 23 -8.88 5.51 -16.28
N ALA A 24 -9.01 4.73 -15.19
CA ALA A 24 -10.30 4.50 -14.53
C ALA A 24 -10.90 5.77 -13.92
N TYR A 25 -10.07 6.68 -13.44
CA TYR A 25 -10.51 7.95 -12.82
C TYR A 25 -10.40 9.15 -13.74
N SER A 26 -10.07 8.95 -15.02
CA SER A 26 -9.97 10.04 -15.98
C SER A 26 -11.34 10.71 -16.21
N LEU A 27 -11.35 12.04 -16.15
CA LEU A 27 -12.56 12.83 -16.46
C LEU A 27 -12.85 12.86 -17.96
N GLU A 28 -11.83 12.64 -18.79
CA GLU A 28 -11.97 12.58 -20.24
C GLU A 28 -11.90 11.14 -20.73
N PRO A 29 -12.64 10.79 -21.81
CA PRO A 29 -12.57 9.45 -22.37
C PRO A 29 -11.13 9.10 -22.82
N VAL A 30 -10.66 7.93 -22.42
CA VAL A 30 -9.38 7.39 -22.86
C VAL A 30 -9.61 6.60 -24.15
N SER A 31 -8.74 6.75 -25.16
CA SER A 31 -8.87 6.04 -26.43
C SER A 31 -8.74 4.53 -26.24
N GLU A 32 -9.37 3.76 -27.13
CA GLU A 32 -9.26 2.30 -27.09
C GLU A 32 -7.80 1.85 -27.23
N GLU A 33 -7.05 2.48 -28.15
CA GLU A 33 -5.63 2.18 -28.35
C GLU A 33 -4.84 2.35 -27.06
N ARG A 34 -5.12 3.41 -26.31
CA ARG A 34 -4.43 3.66 -25.03
C ARG A 34 -4.82 2.64 -23.97
N LEU A 35 -6.09 2.28 -23.88
CA LEU A 35 -6.56 1.24 -22.94
C LEU A 35 -5.90 -0.10 -23.25
N VAL A 36 -5.81 -0.48 -24.52
CA VAL A 36 -5.15 -1.72 -24.95
C VAL A 36 -3.67 -1.70 -24.60
N GLU A 37 -3.00 -0.59 -24.83
CA GLU A 37 -1.58 -0.40 -24.50
C GLU A 37 -1.34 -0.60 -22.99
N ILE A 38 -2.15 0.03 -22.16
CA ILE A 38 -2.07 -0.11 -20.69
C ILE A 38 -2.29 -1.58 -20.27
N ALA A 39 -3.32 -2.22 -20.82
CA ALA A 39 -3.63 -3.61 -20.50
C ALA A 39 -2.49 -4.56 -20.87
N LYS A 40 -1.90 -4.38 -22.04
CA LYS A 40 -0.76 -5.18 -22.49
C LYS A 40 0.47 -4.97 -21.63
N ASP A 41 0.75 -3.74 -21.24
CA ASP A 41 1.87 -3.41 -20.37
C ASP A 41 1.71 -4.07 -18.99
N VAL A 42 0.51 -4.03 -18.43
CA VAL A 42 0.24 -4.70 -17.14
C VAL A 42 0.43 -6.20 -17.26
N ASN A 43 -0.13 -6.83 -18.30
CA ASN A 43 0.04 -8.27 -18.53
C ASN A 43 1.52 -8.63 -18.64
N GLU A 44 2.30 -7.85 -19.38
CA GLU A 44 3.74 -8.06 -19.56
C GLU A 44 4.49 -7.97 -18.22
N GLN A 45 4.23 -6.91 -17.45
CA GLN A 45 4.89 -6.70 -16.16
C GLN A 45 4.53 -7.78 -15.14
N LEU A 46 3.30 -8.29 -15.17
CA LEU A 46 2.86 -9.36 -14.29
C LEU A 46 3.41 -10.74 -14.72
N GLY A 47 3.70 -10.90 -15.99
CA GLY A 47 4.10 -12.21 -16.55
C GLY A 47 2.95 -13.16 -16.80
N TYR A 48 1.70 -12.68 -16.75
CA TYR A 48 0.50 -13.45 -17.07
C TYR A 48 -0.59 -12.53 -17.63
N GLU A 49 -1.57 -13.14 -18.30
CA GLU A 49 -2.64 -12.43 -18.97
C GLU A 49 -3.80 -12.13 -18.00
N LEU A 50 -3.71 -10.99 -17.31
CA LEU A 50 -4.78 -10.52 -16.43
C LEU A 50 -5.96 -10.00 -17.24
N TYR A 51 -5.70 -9.13 -18.21
CA TYR A 51 -6.71 -8.55 -19.10
C TYR A 51 -6.74 -9.35 -20.42
N ASP A 52 -7.72 -10.22 -20.53
CA ASP A 52 -7.85 -11.16 -21.66
C ASP A 52 -8.70 -10.63 -22.83
N LYS A 53 -9.60 -9.69 -22.56
CA LYS A 53 -10.45 -9.05 -23.59
C LYS A 53 -9.98 -7.62 -23.77
N LEU A 54 -9.46 -7.33 -24.96
CA LEU A 54 -8.81 -6.05 -25.26
C LEU A 54 -9.70 -5.10 -26.06
N ASP A 55 -11.01 -5.18 -25.90
CA ASP A 55 -11.95 -4.21 -26.45
C ASP A 55 -12.26 -3.11 -25.44
N ARG A 56 -12.71 -1.96 -25.93
CA ARG A 56 -12.97 -0.79 -25.09
C ARG A 56 -13.95 -1.07 -23.94
N GLU A 57 -15.08 -1.72 -24.27
CA GLU A 57 -16.14 -1.97 -23.29
C GLU A 57 -15.63 -2.84 -22.14
N SER A 58 -14.94 -3.94 -22.48
CA SER A 58 -14.35 -4.85 -21.49
C SER A 58 -13.28 -4.16 -20.64
N LEU A 59 -12.39 -3.39 -21.25
CA LEU A 59 -11.29 -2.74 -20.53
C LEU A 59 -11.78 -1.62 -19.61
N VAL A 60 -12.76 -0.83 -20.04
CA VAL A 60 -13.36 0.21 -19.16
C VAL A 60 -13.95 -0.46 -17.91
N ALA A 61 -14.71 -1.54 -18.08
CA ALA A 61 -15.29 -2.28 -16.95
C ALA A 61 -14.23 -2.93 -16.08
N ASP A 62 -13.23 -3.57 -16.68
CA ASP A 62 -12.17 -4.27 -15.96
C ASP A 62 -11.26 -3.32 -15.20
N PHE A 63 -10.92 -2.17 -15.78
CA PHE A 63 -10.12 -1.15 -15.10
C PHE A 63 -10.86 -0.56 -13.92
N SER A 64 -12.15 -0.31 -14.05
CA SER A 64 -12.99 0.16 -12.94
C SER A 64 -13.02 -0.87 -11.80
N THR A 65 -13.20 -2.14 -12.11
CA THR A 65 -13.18 -3.23 -11.13
C THR A 65 -11.83 -3.32 -10.43
N THR A 66 -10.74 -3.25 -11.18
CA THR A 66 -9.38 -3.26 -10.65
C THR A 66 -9.18 -2.12 -9.64
N SER A 67 -9.55 -0.90 -10.01
CA SER A 67 -9.37 0.27 -9.14
C SER A 67 -10.19 0.18 -7.87
N LYS A 68 -11.42 -0.31 -7.93
CA LYS A 68 -12.27 -0.51 -6.74
C LYS A 68 -11.69 -1.53 -5.78
N LYS A 69 -11.16 -2.64 -6.30
CA LYS A 69 -10.54 -3.68 -5.48
C LYS A 69 -9.23 -3.21 -4.85
N LEU A 70 -8.42 -2.44 -5.58
CA LEU A 70 -7.21 -1.82 -5.04
C LEU A 70 -7.53 -0.85 -3.90
N TYR A 71 -8.53 -0.02 -4.06
CA TYR A 71 -8.98 0.92 -3.03
C TYR A 71 -9.43 0.20 -1.76
N LYS A 72 -10.25 -0.84 -1.93
CA LYS A 72 -10.70 -1.68 -0.80
C LYS A 72 -9.53 -2.31 -0.05
N HIS A 73 -8.57 -2.87 -0.78
CA HIS A 73 -7.37 -3.45 -0.18
C HIS A 73 -6.56 -2.41 0.62
N THR A 74 -6.42 -1.20 0.06
CA THR A 74 -5.72 -0.09 0.73
C THR A 74 -6.43 0.29 2.03
N LEU A 75 -7.77 0.37 2.03
CA LEU A 75 -8.55 0.66 3.25
C LEU A 75 -8.36 -0.41 4.31
N GLU A 76 -8.45 -1.69 3.95
CA GLU A 76 -8.27 -2.81 4.87
C GLU A 76 -6.86 -2.82 5.47
N LYS A 77 -5.85 -2.54 4.66
CA LYS A 77 -4.47 -2.44 5.12
C LYS A 77 -4.26 -1.27 6.08
N SER A 78 -4.84 -0.12 5.77
CA SER A 78 -4.78 1.06 6.63
C SER A 78 -5.44 0.82 7.98
N LYS A 79 -6.57 0.13 8.01
CA LYS A 79 -7.25 -0.25 9.25
C LYS A 79 -6.37 -1.17 10.09
N PHE A 80 -5.77 -2.17 9.47
CA PHE A 80 -4.86 -3.10 10.15
C PHE A 80 -3.73 -2.34 10.85
N LEU A 81 -3.07 -1.44 10.13
CA LEU A 81 -1.98 -0.65 10.69
C LEU A 81 -2.45 0.25 11.83
N ASN A 82 -3.56 0.95 11.65
CA ASN A 82 -4.08 1.87 12.67
C ASN A 82 -4.42 1.15 13.97
N ASP A 83 -5.07 -0.02 13.91
CA ASP A 83 -5.43 -0.80 15.10
C ASP A 83 -4.17 -1.24 15.87
N ARG A 84 -3.16 -1.69 15.17
CA ARG A 84 -1.88 -2.13 15.76
C ARG A 84 -1.06 -0.97 16.31
N LEU A 85 -1.07 0.16 15.61
CA LEU A 85 -0.35 1.37 16.03
C LEU A 85 -0.96 1.96 17.30
N GLU A 86 -2.29 2.00 17.41
CA GLU A 86 -2.97 2.41 18.63
C GLU A 86 -2.54 1.55 19.80
N LYS A 87 -2.51 0.23 19.62
CA LYS A 87 -2.05 -0.70 20.65
C LYS A 87 -0.61 -0.39 21.11
N ALA A 88 0.31 -0.17 20.16
CA ALA A 88 1.70 0.14 20.46
C ALA A 88 1.84 1.44 21.27
N LEU A 89 1.09 2.47 20.91
CA LEU A 89 1.13 3.76 21.61
C LEU A 89 0.52 3.67 23.01
N VAL A 90 -0.59 2.96 23.17
CA VAL A 90 -1.25 2.75 24.47
C VAL A 90 -0.34 1.96 25.43
N GLU A 91 0.38 0.97 24.93
CA GLU A 91 1.32 0.16 25.71
C GLU A 91 2.66 0.86 25.97
N GLN A 92 2.79 2.13 25.58
CA GLN A 92 4.00 2.93 25.74
C GLN A 92 5.22 2.32 25.05
N SER A 93 5.01 1.80 23.85
CA SER A 93 6.06 1.23 22.98
C SER A 93 6.71 2.27 22.08
N ASP A 94 6.62 3.55 22.44
CA ASP A 94 7.14 4.65 21.63
C ASP A 94 8.66 4.58 21.42
N ASP A 95 9.42 4.03 22.37
CA ASP A 95 10.86 3.83 22.21
C ASP A 95 11.16 2.89 21.02
N ILE A 96 10.36 1.85 20.85
CA ILE A 96 10.48 0.93 19.71
C ILE A 96 10.15 1.67 18.40
N LEU A 97 9.14 2.52 18.44
CA LEU A 97 8.68 3.27 17.26
C LEU A 97 9.63 4.42 16.88
N LEU A 98 10.52 4.87 17.78
CA LEU A 98 11.50 5.89 17.48
C LEU A 98 12.44 5.50 16.33
N ASP A 99 12.75 4.23 16.20
CA ASP A 99 13.57 3.73 15.09
C ASP A 99 12.87 3.96 13.74
N VAL A 100 11.55 3.83 13.73
CA VAL A 100 10.72 4.12 12.55
C VAL A 100 10.75 5.60 12.22
N VAL A 101 10.65 6.47 13.23
CA VAL A 101 10.73 7.92 13.05
C VAL A 101 12.08 8.31 12.45
N LYS A 102 13.18 7.76 12.97
CA LYS A 102 14.53 8.02 12.45
C LYS A 102 14.69 7.54 11.02
N ALA A 103 14.16 6.36 10.70
CA ALA A 103 14.17 5.83 9.33
C ALA A 103 13.40 6.75 8.37
N HIS A 104 12.24 7.25 8.78
CA HIS A 104 11.47 8.19 7.98
C HIS A 104 12.26 9.46 7.66
N GLU A 105 13.02 9.99 8.61
CA GLU A 105 13.87 11.16 8.40
C GLU A 105 15.02 10.90 7.43
N ASN A 106 15.41 9.66 7.24
CA ASN A 106 16.58 9.25 6.46
C ASN A 106 16.24 8.35 5.26
N PHE A 107 15.01 8.38 4.77
CA PHE A 107 14.56 7.48 3.69
C PHE A 107 15.45 7.54 2.44
N ASP A 108 15.92 8.73 2.06
CA ASP A 108 16.71 8.92 0.85
C ASP A 108 18.07 8.25 0.91
N SER A 109 18.59 8.02 2.12
CA SER A 109 19.88 7.37 2.33
C SER A 109 19.77 5.89 2.73
N MET A 110 18.56 5.36 2.80
CA MET A 110 18.33 3.97 3.21
C MET A 110 18.04 3.06 2.02
N GLU A 111 18.66 1.89 2.03
CA GLU A 111 18.39 0.82 1.08
C GLU A 111 17.08 0.10 1.44
N THR A 112 16.41 -0.46 0.44
CA THR A 112 15.14 -1.16 0.63
C THR A 112 15.25 -2.29 1.67
N TYR A 113 16.33 -3.06 1.64
CA TYR A 113 16.53 -4.16 2.59
C TYR A 113 16.68 -3.66 4.05
N GLU A 114 17.21 -2.46 4.25
CA GLU A 114 17.31 -1.86 5.59
C GLU A 114 15.93 -1.55 6.16
N LEU A 115 15.01 -1.09 5.31
CA LEU A 115 13.63 -0.86 5.71
C LEU A 115 12.93 -2.18 6.06
N TYR A 116 13.14 -3.23 5.27
CA TYR A 116 12.59 -4.56 5.56
C TYR A 116 13.10 -5.09 6.89
N THR A 117 14.40 -5.00 7.13
CA THR A 117 15.02 -5.45 8.36
C THR A 117 14.46 -4.70 9.57
N LEU A 118 14.35 -3.38 9.47
CA LEU A 118 13.80 -2.56 10.53
C LEU A 118 12.34 -2.89 10.82
N ALA A 119 11.52 -3.05 9.80
CA ALA A 119 10.11 -3.44 9.97
C ALA A 119 9.99 -4.79 10.69
N PHE A 120 10.81 -5.76 10.30
CA PHE A 120 10.86 -7.06 10.97
C PHE A 120 11.26 -6.92 12.44
N GLU A 121 12.30 -6.15 12.73
CA GLU A 121 12.78 -5.93 14.10
C GLU A 121 11.71 -5.25 14.97
N VAL A 122 11.00 -4.27 14.43
CA VAL A 122 9.91 -3.60 15.15
C VAL A 122 8.81 -4.59 15.49
N ASN A 123 8.38 -5.42 14.53
CA ASN A 123 7.40 -6.47 14.76
C ASN A 123 7.86 -7.45 15.86
N GLU A 124 9.12 -7.86 15.82
CA GLU A 124 9.70 -8.76 16.82
C GLU A 124 9.70 -8.14 18.22
N LYS A 125 10.14 -6.90 18.34
CA LYS A 125 10.20 -6.18 19.63
C LYS A 125 8.81 -5.95 20.23
N LEU A 126 7.81 -5.68 19.38
CA LEU A 126 6.43 -5.51 19.85
C LEU A 126 5.77 -6.83 20.23
N GLY A 127 6.21 -7.96 19.67
CA GLY A 127 5.59 -9.26 19.87
C GLY A 127 4.34 -9.47 19.00
N TYR A 128 4.07 -8.59 18.06
CA TYR A 128 2.99 -8.71 17.08
C TYR A 128 3.33 -7.92 15.81
N ARG A 129 2.62 -8.18 14.72
CA ARG A 129 2.85 -7.49 13.43
C ARG A 129 2.23 -6.10 13.42
N LEU A 130 3.04 -5.07 13.55
CA LEU A 130 2.65 -3.70 13.24
C LEU A 130 2.64 -3.51 11.72
N PHE A 131 3.72 -3.92 11.06
CA PHE A 131 3.83 -3.91 9.61
C PHE A 131 3.35 -5.25 9.07
N ARG A 132 2.19 -5.26 8.43
CA ARG A 132 1.53 -6.48 7.95
C ARG A 132 2.38 -7.21 6.93
N ASP A 133 2.95 -6.47 5.99
CA ASP A 133 3.76 -7.01 4.91
C ASP A 133 5.03 -6.21 4.75
N ILE A 134 6.13 -6.75 5.28
CA ILE A 134 7.41 -6.05 5.30
C ILE A 134 8.08 -5.97 3.92
N TYR A 135 7.65 -6.78 2.96
CA TYR A 135 8.19 -6.76 1.59
C TYR A 135 7.33 -5.92 0.63
N SER A 136 6.36 -5.21 1.15
CA SER A 136 5.45 -4.38 0.37
C SER A 136 6.15 -3.11 -0.13
N TYR A 137 5.86 -2.73 -1.37
CA TYR A 137 6.29 -1.43 -1.89
C TYR A 137 5.68 -0.25 -1.13
N SER A 138 4.60 -0.48 -0.39
CA SER A 138 3.96 0.56 0.44
C SER A 138 4.58 0.70 1.83
N LEU A 139 5.66 -0.02 2.14
CA LEU A 139 6.30 0.01 3.45
C LEU A 139 6.74 1.43 3.84
N LYS A 140 7.26 2.22 2.91
CA LYS A 140 7.64 3.63 3.17
C LYS A 140 6.44 4.46 3.61
N ARG A 141 5.28 4.23 3.01
CA ARG A 141 4.04 4.92 3.38
C ARG A 141 3.58 4.53 4.78
N ASP A 142 3.72 3.26 5.12
CA ASP A 142 3.40 2.77 6.47
C ASP A 142 4.35 3.39 7.50
N PHE A 143 5.64 3.49 7.20
CA PHE A 143 6.62 4.16 8.06
C PHE A 143 6.27 5.64 8.26
N GLU A 144 5.91 6.34 7.20
CA GLU A 144 5.49 7.74 7.26
C GLU A 144 4.27 7.90 8.19
N ARG A 145 3.29 7.03 8.06
CA ARG A 145 2.09 7.04 8.90
C ARG A 145 2.43 6.82 10.38
N VAL A 146 3.28 5.85 10.67
CA VAL A 146 3.75 5.57 12.04
C VAL A 146 4.51 6.78 12.59
N ALA A 147 5.43 7.35 11.83
CA ALA A 147 6.22 8.51 12.25
C ALA A 147 5.33 9.70 12.59
N LYS A 148 4.36 10.01 11.74
CA LYS A 148 3.40 11.11 11.98
C LYS A 148 2.56 10.87 13.23
N ALA A 149 2.12 9.64 13.45
CA ALA A 149 1.33 9.29 14.63
C ALA A 149 2.15 9.44 15.92
N VAL A 150 3.40 9.01 15.92
CA VAL A 150 4.30 9.15 17.09
C VAL A 150 4.55 10.63 17.40
N GLU A 151 4.83 11.44 16.38
CA GLU A 151 5.03 12.88 16.55
C GLU A 151 3.79 13.57 17.12
N THR A 152 2.62 13.26 16.57
CA THR A 152 1.35 13.82 17.04
C THR A 152 1.07 13.41 18.48
N TYR A 153 1.29 12.15 18.82
CA TYR A 153 1.13 11.65 20.19
C TYR A 153 2.01 12.40 21.17
N LYS A 154 3.28 12.58 20.85
CA LYS A 154 4.23 13.30 21.72
C LYS A 154 3.85 14.76 21.89
N LYS A 155 3.43 15.40 20.81
CA LYS A 155 3.06 16.82 20.81
C LYS A 155 1.77 17.11 21.57
N GLU A 156 0.74 16.26 21.39
CA GLU A 156 -0.59 16.50 21.94
C GLU A 156 -0.89 15.69 23.22
N GLY A 157 -0.09 14.67 23.51
CA GLY A 157 -0.33 13.75 24.62
C GLY A 157 -1.61 12.94 24.48
N LYS A 158 -2.14 12.80 23.25
CA LYS A 158 -3.40 12.10 22.97
C LYS A 158 -3.20 11.10 21.85
N ILE A 159 -3.49 9.84 22.11
CA ILE A 159 -3.33 8.75 21.15
C ILE A 159 -4.49 8.66 20.17
N THR A 160 -5.73 8.81 20.66
CA THR A 160 -6.92 8.46 19.90
C THR A 160 -7.33 9.49 18.84
N LYS A 161 -6.80 10.69 18.88
CA LYS A 161 -7.23 11.81 18.04
C LYS A 161 -6.99 11.57 16.55
N PHE A 162 -5.88 10.95 16.19
CA PHE A 162 -5.51 10.68 14.81
C PHE A 162 -5.79 9.25 14.36
N MET A 163 -6.28 8.42 15.27
CA MET A 163 -6.59 7.00 14.99
C MET A 163 -8.04 6.79 14.54
N LYS A 164 -8.84 7.81 14.60
CA LYS A 164 -10.26 7.78 14.22
C LYS A 164 -10.50 8.17 12.79
#